data_e38699e087a549c3203cba0f6b46e8d3
#
_entry.id   e38699e087a549c3203cba0f6b46e8d3
#
_cell.length_a   1.000
_cell.length_b   1.000
_cell.length_c   1.000
_cell.angle_alpha   90.00
_cell.angle_beta   90.00
_cell.angle_gamma   90.00
#
_symmetry.space_group_name_H-M   'P 1'
#
loop_
_entity.id
_entity.type
_entity.pdbx_description
1 polymer ?
#
loop_
_entity_poly.entity_id
_entity_poly.type
_entity_poly.pdbx_seq_one_letter_code
_entity_poly.pdbx_strand_id
1 'polypeptide(L)'
;MQYLVLIKKVINIFYMNENEKKDIQSATFERLLKHLDERKDVQNIDLMNLANFCRNCLSRWFREEAEKKGITISDLDARERIYGMPYSEWKEKYQK
;
A
#
# COMPACT_ATOMS: atom_id res chain seq x y z
N MET A 1 29.32 7.62 -6.13
CA MET A 1 29.64 8.69 -5.18
C MET A 1 28.39 9.32 -4.63
N GLN A 2 28.44 9.59 -3.37
CA GLN A 2 27.28 10.15 -2.66
C GLN A 2 26.91 11.55 -3.14
N TYR A 3 27.87 12.26 -3.65
CA TYR A 3 27.61 13.64 -4.10
C TYR A 3 26.61 13.72 -5.24
N LEU A 4 26.54 12.69 -6.06
CA LEU A 4 25.63 12.70 -7.20
C LEU A 4 24.17 12.68 -6.77
N VAL A 5 23.90 12.07 -5.61
CA VAL A 5 22.52 12.02 -5.11
C VAL A 5 22.05 13.36 -4.56
N LEU A 6 22.96 14.30 -4.35
CA LEU A 6 22.60 15.63 -3.90
C LEU A 6 22.12 16.53 -5.02
N ILE A 7 22.39 16.14 -6.25
CA ILE A 7 21.92 16.88 -7.42
C ILE A 7 20.51 16.42 -7.71
N LYS A 8 19.55 17.22 -7.31
CA LYS A 8 18.16 16.86 -7.51
C LYS A 8 17.77 17.05 -8.96
N LYS A 9 17.07 16.06 -9.48
CA LYS A 9 16.48 16.12 -10.80
C LYS A 9 15.14 16.85 -10.66
N VAL A 10 15.06 18.04 -11.21
CA VAL A 10 13.81 18.78 -11.23
C VAL A 10 13.10 18.42 -12.52
N ILE A 11 11.95 17.79 -12.41
CA ILE A 11 11.24 17.28 -13.56
C ILE A 11 9.74 17.53 -13.42
N ASN A 12 9.12 17.93 -14.53
CA ASN A 12 7.68 17.97 -14.63
C ASN A 12 7.17 16.53 -14.69
N ILE A 13 6.11 16.22 -13.94
CA ILE A 13 5.55 14.88 -13.89
C ILE A 13 5.19 14.33 -15.27
N PHE A 14 4.83 15.18 -16.23
CA PHE A 14 4.48 14.76 -17.59
C PHE A 14 5.68 14.30 -18.40
N TYR A 15 6.90 14.64 -17.97
CA TYR A 15 8.13 14.21 -18.62
C TYR A 15 8.80 13.07 -17.90
N MET A 16 8.19 12.59 -16.81
CA MET A 16 8.69 11.44 -16.08
C MET A 16 8.46 10.18 -16.92
N ASN A 17 9.47 9.31 -17.01
CA ASN A 17 9.27 8.04 -17.71
C ASN A 17 8.39 7.09 -16.88
N GLU A 18 7.86 6.06 -17.53
CA GLU A 18 6.92 5.13 -16.88
C GLU A 18 7.56 4.37 -15.73
N ASN A 19 8.83 4.01 -15.83
CA ASN A 19 9.50 3.30 -14.74
C ASN A 19 9.67 4.18 -13.52
N GLU A 20 10.07 5.43 -13.71
CA GLU A 20 10.19 6.40 -12.62
C GLU A 20 8.84 6.61 -11.95
N LYS A 21 7.81 6.79 -12.75
CA LYS A 21 6.45 6.99 -12.23
C LYS A 21 5.99 5.80 -11.39
N LYS A 22 6.18 4.60 -11.91
CA LYS A 22 5.79 3.38 -11.20
C LYS A 22 6.56 3.20 -9.90
N ASP A 23 7.86 3.49 -9.91
CA ASP A 23 8.68 3.37 -8.71
C ASP A 23 8.23 4.34 -7.64
N ILE A 24 7.93 5.58 -8.01
CA ILE A 24 7.44 6.59 -7.08
C ILE A 24 6.06 6.20 -6.53
N GLN A 25 5.18 5.74 -7.40
CA GLN A 25 3.85 5.29 -6.98
C GLN A 25 3.92 4.09 -6.05
N SER A 26 4.82 3.16 -6.34
CA SER A 26 5.06 2.00 -5.47
C SER A 26 5.55 2.45 -4.09
N ALA A 27 6.53 3.35 -4.06
CA ALA A 27 7.05 3.88 -2.80
C ALA A 27 5.97 4.65 -2.03
N THR A 28 5.11 5.37 -2.73
CA THR A 28 4.00 6.09 -2.11
C THR A 28 3.00 5.12 -1.49
N PHE A 29 2.71 4.01 -2.15
CA PHE A 29 1.84 2.98 -1.61
C PHE A 29 2.45 2.35 -0.36
N GLU A 30 3.75 2.06 -0.40
CA GLU A 30 4.46 1.55 0.78
C GLU A 30 4.33 2.51 1.96
N ARG A 31 4.40 3.79 1.68
CA ARG A 31 4.25 4.82 2.71
C ARG A 31 2.85 4.85 3.30
N LEU A 32 1.84 4.63 2.47
CA LEU A 32 0.45 4.52 2.93
C LEU A 32 0.32 3.33 3.88
N LEU A 33 0.86 2.18 3.51
CA LEU A 33 0.79 0.98 4.35
C LEU A 33 1.49 1.21 5.68
N LYS A 34 2.66 1.85 5.65
CA LYS A 34 3.38 2.17 6.87
C LYS A 34 2.57 3.12 7.77
N HIS A 35 1.94 4.11 7.16
CA HIS A 35 1.11 5.07 7.89
C HIS A 35 -0.07 4.36 8.57
N LEU A 36 -0.74 3.47 7.87
CA LEU A 36 -1.83 2.69 8.44
C LEU A 36 -1.33 1.75 9.55
N ASP A 37 -0.13 1.21 9.37
CA ASP A 37 0.48 0.33 10.38
C ASP A 37 0.82 1.09 11.65
N GLU A 38 1.18 2.35 11.54
CA GLU A 38 1.43 3.22 12.69
C GLU A 38 0.13 3.68 13.37
N ARG A 39 -1.01 3.46 12.73
CA ARG A 39 -2.32 3.84 13.24
C ARG A 39 -3.25 2.63 13.32
N LYS A 40 -2.80 1.61 14.02
CA LYS A 40 -3.61 0.40 14.23
C LYS A 40 -4.86 0.66 15.07
N ASP A 41 -4.87 1.79 15.79
CA ASP A 41 -6.04 2.26 16.52
C ASP A 41 -7.21 2.63 15.61
N VAL A 42 -6.92 3.07 14.38
CA VAL A 42 -7.96 3.44 13.42
C VAL A 42 -8.58 2.16 12.87
N GLN A 43 -9.88 2.00 13.12
CA GLN A 43 -10.60 0.81 12.71
C GLN A 43 -11.00 0.86 11.24
N ASN A 44 -11.14 -0.30 10.63
CA ASN A 44 -11.57 -0.38 9.24
C ASN A 44 -12.94 0.26 9.03
N ILE A 45 -13.84 0.11 10.00
CA ILE A 45 -15.16 0.74 9.90
C ILE A 45 -15.06 2.26 9.87
N ASP A 46 -14.11 2.83 10.61
CA ASP A 46 -13.90 4.27 10.61
C ASP A 46 -13.43 4.76 9.23
N LEU A 47 -12.50 4.02 8.63
CA LEU A 47 -12.02 4.34 7.29
C LEU A 47 -13.15 4.23 6.26
N MET A 48 -13.96 3.17 6.35
CA MET A 48 -15.10 2.99 5.46
C MET A 48 -16.08 4.15 5.55
N ASN A 49 -16.40 4.56 6.77
CA ASN A 49 -17.33 5.65 6.98
C ASN A 49 -16.77 6.98 6.50
N LEU A 50 -15.47 7.21 6.66
CA LEU A 50 -14.83 8.45 6.29
C LEU A 50 -14.54 8.54 4.80
N ALA A 51 -14.01 7.49 4.20
CA ALA A 51 -13.42 7.54 2.87
C ALA A 51 -13.84 6.41 1.95
N ASN A 52 -14.77 5.59 2.37
CA ASN A 52 -15.31 4.48 1.57
C ASN A 52 -14.24 3.47 1.12
N PHE A 53 -13.21 3.28 1.92
CA PHE A 53 -12.25 2.19 1.74
C PHE A 53 -11.67 1.82 3.10
N CYS A 54 -11.05 0.65 3.16
CA CYS A 54 -10.35 0.22 4.37
C CYS A 54 -9.18 -0.70 3.97
N ARG A 55 -8.49 -1.24 4.98
CA ARG A 55 -7.37 -2.16 4.74
C ARG A 55 -7.78 -3.38 3.93
N ASN A 56 -8.99 -3.87 4.15
CA ASN A 56 -9.51 -5.01 3.38
C ASN A 56 -9.74 -4.66 1.92
N CYS A 57 -10.16 -3.43 1.64
CA CYS A 57 -10.30 -2.96 0.26
C CYS A 57 -8.94 -2.90 -0.42
N LEU A 58 -7.92 -2.42 0.27
CA LEU A 58 -6.56 -2.38 -0.28
C LEU A 58 -6.06 -3.78 -0.62
N SER A 59 -6.33 -4.77 0.24
CA SER A 59 -5.89 -6.14 -0.02
C SER A 59 -6.64 -6.74 -1.22
N ARG A 60 -7.92 -6.44 -1.36
CA ARG A 60 -8.69 -6.88 -2.52
C ARG A 60 -8.16 -6.24 -3.80
N TRP A 61 -7.91 -4.94 -3.79
CA TRP A 61 -7.37 -4.24 -4.95
C TRP A 61 -6.00 -4.78 -5.33
N PHE A 62 -5.16 -5.07 -4.34
CA PHE A 62 -3.86 -5.66 -4.58
C PHE A 62 -4.00 -6.99 -5.32
N ARG A 63 -4.91 -7.84 -4.88
CA ARG A 63 -5.22 -9.11 -5.54
C ARG A 63 -5.72 -8.92 -6.96
N GLU A 64 -6.63 -7.97 -7.13
CA GLU A 64 -7.22 -7.69 -8.44
C GLU A 64 -6.18 -7.20 -9.44
N GLU A 65 -5.29 -6.32 -8.99
CA GLU A 65 -4.23 -5.82 -9.87
C GLU A 65 -3.22 -6.91 -10.21
N ALA A 66 -2.93 -7.80 -9.28
CA ALA A 66 -2.07 -8.96 -9.56
C ALA A 66 -2.71 -9.86 -10.63
N GLU A 67 -4.01 -10.10 -10.50
CA GLU A 67 -4.75 -10.94 -11.44
C GLU A 67 -4.67 -10.41 -12.87
N LYS A 68 -4.72 -9.10 -13.05
CA LYS A 68 -4.56 -8.46 -14.36
C LYS A 68 -3.21 -8.76 -14.99
N LYS A 69 -2.23 -9.11 -14.19
CA LYS A 69 -0.89 -9.48 -14.66
C LYS A 69 -0.67 -10.98 -14.72
N GLY A 70 -1.74 -11.76 -14.56
CA GLY A 70 -1.66 -13.20 -14.58
C GLY A 70 -1.10 -13.82 -13.32
N ILE A 71 -1.09 -13.07 -12.21
CA ILE A 71 -0.55 -13.55 -10.94
C ILE A 71 -1.72 -13.76 -9.98
N THR A 72 -1.86 -14.98 -9.47
CA THR A 72 -2.90 -15.29 -8.50
C THR A 72 -2.31 -15.24 -7.10
N ILE A 73 -2.90 -14.41 -6.26
CA ILE A 73 -2.50 -14.26 -4.86
C ILE A 73 -3.70 -14.64 -4.00
N SER A 74 -3.46 -15.47 -2.97
CA SER A 74 -4.54 -15.85 -2.06
C SER A 74 -5.03 -14.65 -1.26
N ASP A 75 -6.28 -14.74 -0.81
CA ASP A 75 -6.86 -13.70 0.04
C ASP A 75 -6.02 -13.48 1.31
N LEU A 76 -5.60 -14.56 1.94
CA LEU A 76 -4.80 -14.47 3.16
C LEU A 76 -3.45 -13.82 2.92
N ASP A 77 -2.79 -14.16 1.83
CA ASP A 77 -1.49 -13.58 1.49
C ASP A 77 -1.62 -12.10 1.16
N ALA A 78 -2.66 -11.73 0.43
CA ALA A 78 -2.90 -10.33 0.10
C ALA A 78 -3.16 -9.51 1.38
N ARG A 79 -3.95 -10.06 2.31
CA ARG A 79 -4.20 -9.39 3.58
C ARG A 79 -2.93 -9.25 4.40
N GLU A 80 -2.11 -10.30 4.44
CA GLU A 80 -0.84 -10.22 5.16
C GLU A 80 0.06 -9.14 4.59
N ARG A 81 0.08 -9.01 3.27
CA ARG A 81 0.86 -7.96 2.61
C ARG A 81 0.42 -6.56 3.05
N ILE A 82 -0.87 -6.34 3.15
CA ILE A 82 -1.43 -5.03 3.52
C ILE A 82 -1.30 -4.75 5.01
N TYR A 83 -1.60 -5.75 5.84
CA TYR A 83 -1.60 -5.58 7.29
C TYR A 83 -0.22 -5.68 7.92
N GLY A 84 0.75 -6.27 7.21
CA GLY A 84 2.09 -6.52 7.76
C GLY A 84 2.17 -7.68 8.73
N MET A 85 1.08 -8.43 8.89
CA MET A 85 0.99 -9.61 9.73
C MET A 85 -0.21 -10.44 9.28
N PRO A 86 -0.32 -11.71 9.70
CA PRO A 86 -1.52 -12.50 9.38
C PRO A 86 -2.78 -11.79 9.86
N TYR A 87 -3.81 -11.80 9.03
CA TYR A 87 -5.04 -11.08 9.33
C TYR A 87 -5.70 -11.53 10.62
N SER A 88 -5.68 -12.84 10.91
CA SER A 88 -6.23 -13.37 12.15
C SER A 88 -5.55 -12.76 13.38
N GLU A 89 -4.24 -12.57 13.30
CA GLU A 89 -3.47 -11.96 14.38
C GLU A 89 -3.83 -10.48 14.53
N TRP A 90 -3.94 -9.76 13.41
CA TRP A 90 -4.32 -8.35 13.45
C TRP A 90 -5.72 -8.17 14.05
N LYS A 91 -6.66 -9.01 13.64
CA LYS A 91 -8.02 -8.96 14.19
C LYS A 91 -8.03 -9.17 15.70
N GLU A 92 -7.31 -10.17 16.16
CA GLU A 92 -7.26 -10.49 17.57
C GLU A 92 -6.68 -9.36 18.40
N LYS A 93 -5.61 -8.74 17.90
CA LYS A 93 -4.87 -7.73 18.66
C LYS A 93 -5.46 -6.32 18.54
N TYR A 94 -6.00 -5.96 17.41
CA TYR A 94 -6.31 -4.56 17.13
C TYR A 94 -7.75 -4.27 16.74
N GLN A 95 -8.49 -5.24 16.26
CA GLN A 95 -9.89 -4.99 15.90
C GLN A 95 -10.75 -4.92 17.15
N LYS A 96 -11.54 -3.87 17.22
CA LYS A 96 -12.45 -3.64 18.34
C LYS A 96 -13.88 -3.92 17.96
#